data_acaa260d6634332fc7ce8eb7f435af34
#
_entry.id   acaa260d6634332fc7ce8eb7f435af34
#
_cell.length_a   1.000
_cell.length_b   1.000
_cell.length_c   1.000
_cell.angle_alpha   90.00
_cell.angle_beta   90.00
_cell.angle_gamma   90.00
#
_symmetry.space_group_name_H-M   'P 1'
#
loop_
_entity.id
_entity.type
_entity.pdbx_description
1 polymer ?
#
loop_
_entity_poly.entity_id
_entity_poly.type
_entity_poly.pdbx_seq_one_letter_code
_entity_poly.pdbx_strand_id
1 'polypeptide(L)'
;MIELIRVSKQYDRRPALSNVTLEIEKGEFVLLMGASGAGKSTLLRMLIGAERPDDGQVFVYGKNVAALKQRDIPYLRRKVGTVFQDFRLLPKKTVFDNVALPLLVQGVSTQDIRRKVTEALRAVGVEHKRDQLPVVLSTGEQQRVCIARAIVNGPVVLLADEPTGNLDPGLTAEIIELFKLINARGTTVVVATHDPQVMAQVKRRVITLSQGTLAPEQWVPA
;
A
#
# COMPACT_ATOMS: atom_id res chain seq x y z
N MET A 1 -4.43 1.71 -14.56
CA MET A 1 -4.58 2.35 -13.23
C MET A 1 -3.29 3.01 -12.78
N ILE A 2 -2.18 2.31 -12.85
CA ILE A 2 -0.82 2.80 -12.58
C ILE A 2 -0.02 2.60 -13.84
N GLU A 3 0.77 3.60 -14.25
CA GLU A 3 1.63 3.51 -15.44
C GLU A 3 2.97 4.21 -15.13
N LEU A 4 4.06 3.53 -15.38
CA LEU A 4 5.42 4.04 -15.33
C LEU A 4 6.01 3.97 -16.74
N ILE A 5 6.59 5.06 -17.22
CA ILE A 5 7.17 5.17 -18.55
C ILE A 5 8.63 5.57 -18.41
N ARG A 6 9.54 4.61 -18.63
CA ARG A 6 11.00 4.80 -18.58
C ARG A 6 11.50 5.49 -17.32
N VAL A 7 10.92 5.11 -16.16
CA VAL A 7 11.21 5.75 -14.88
C VAL A 7 12.59 5.37 -14.38
N SER A 8 13.38 6.40 -14.04
CA SER A 8 14.69 6.25 -13.40
C SER A 8 14.80 7.09 -12.14
N LYS A 9 15.53 6.58 -11.14
CA LYS A 9 15.81 7.26 -9.87
C LYS A 9 17.18 6.88 -9.33
N GLN A 10 17.92 7.87 -8.85
CA GLN A 10 19.21 7.68 -8.21
C GLN A 10 19.24 8.34 -6.82
N TYR A 11 19.99 7.75 -5.90
CA TYR A 11 20.36 8.34 -4.62
C TYR A 11 21.88 8.27 -4.49
N ASP A 12 22.54 9.40 -4.24
CA ASP A 12 24.00 9.48 -4.10
C ASP A 12 24.75 8.74 -5.23
N ARG A 13 24.33 8.94 -6.48
CA ARG A 13 24.84 8.29 -7.71
C ARG A 13 24.62 6.76 -7.76
N ARG A 14 23.85 6.19 -6.86
CA ARG A 14 23.47 4.77 -6.90
C ARG A 14 22.07 4.66 -7.51
N PRO A 15 21.88 3.87 -8.58
CA PRO A 15 20.57 3.71 -9.20
C PRO A 15 19.67 2.90 -8.26
N ALA A 16 18.50 3.47 -7.93
CA ALA A 16 17.43 2.78 -7.22
C ALA A 16 16.38 2.22 -8.19
N LEU A 17 16.15 2.92 -9.31
CA LEU A 17 15.35 2.46 -10.44
C LEU A 17 16.03 2.89 -11.74
N SER A 18 16.00 2.02 -12.76
CA SER A 18 16.66 2.24 -14.07
C SER A 18 15.71 1.84 -15.19
N ASN A 19 15.22 2.85 -15.94
CA ASN A 19 14.40 2.68 -17.14
C ASN A 19 13.19 1.74 -16.94
N VAL A 20 12.48 1.86 -15.80
CA VAL A 20 11.34 1.02 -15.46
C VAL A 20 10.12 1.45 -16.27
N THR A 21 9.56 0.54 -17.07
CA THR A 21 8.28 0.71 -17.78
C THR A 21 7.33 -0.38 -17.33
N LEU A 22 6.17 0.00 -16.76
CA LEU A 22 5.25 -0.90 -16.11
C LEU A 22 3.82 -0.35 -16.20
N GLU A 23 2.87 -1.22 -16.48
CA GLU A 23 1.45 -0.91 -16.38
C GLU A 23 0.76 -1.88 -15.41
N ILE A 24 -0.13 -1.33 -14.55
CA ILE A 24 -1.02 -2.09 -13.66
C ILE A 24 -2.44 -1.62 -13.94
N GLU A 25 -3.31 -2.56 -14.28
CA GLU A 25 -4.69 -2.28 -14.63
C GLU A 25 -5.57 -1.98 -13.41
N LYS A 26 -6.76 -1.41 -13.66
CA LYS A 26 -7.75 -1.18 -12.62
C LYS A 26 -8.30 -2.50 -12.07
N GLY A 27 -8.32 -2.64 -10.74
CA GLY A 27 -8.80 -3.84 -10.06
C GLY A 27 -7.80 -4.99 -10.07
N GLU A 28 -6.61 -4.79 -10.61
CA GLU A 28 -5.57 -5.82 -10.60
C GLU A 28 -4.98 -6.01 -9.19
N PHE A 29 -4.60 -7.25 -8.87
CA PHE A 29 -3.78 -7.58 -7.71
C PHE A 29 -2.39 -7.97 -8.19
N VAL A 30 -1.39 -7.23 -7.77
CA VAL A 30 0.01 -7.42 -8.20
C VAL A 30 0.91 -7.63 -7.00
N LEU A 31 1.80 -8.60 -7.09
CA LEU A 31 2.96 -8.75 -6.21
C LEU A 31 4.18 -8.06 -6.83
N LEU A 32 4.77 -7.12 -6.11
CA LEU A 32 6.05 -6.49 -6.47
C LEU A 32 7.16 -7.18 -5.67
N MET A 33 7.81 -8.15 -6.30
CA MET A 33 8.86 -8.97 -5.71
C MET A 33 10.26 -8.36 -5.92
N GLY A 34 11.19 -8.74 -5.07
CA GLY A 34 12.62 -8.38 -5.21
C GLY A 34 13.33 -8.37 -3.86
N ALA A 35 14.65 -8.53 -3.89
CA ALA A 35 15.48 -8.48 -2.69
C ALA A 35 15.39 -7.14 -1.95
N SER A 36 15.86 -7.08 -0.71
CA SER A 36 16.01 -5.81 -0.01
C SER A 36 16.92 -4.87 -0.83
N GLY A 37 16.53 -3.60 -0.95
CA GLY A 37 17.27 -2.65 -1.79
C GLY A 37 17.00 -2.72 -3.30
N ALA A 38 16.15 -3.63 -3.80
CA ALA A 38 15.84 -3.74 -5.23
C ALA A 38 15.10 -2.54 -5.85
N GLY A 39 14.62 -1.58 -5.04
CA GLY A 39 13.89 -0.40 -5.52
C GLY A 39 12.38 -0.41 -5.22
N LYS A 40 11.83 -1.46 -4.60
CA LYS A 40 10.39 -1.62 -4.31
C LYS A 40 9.80 -0.41 -3.56
N SER A 41 10.36 -0.07 -2.40
CA SER A 41 9.88 1.07 -1.59
C SER A 41 10.05 2.41 -2.30
N THR A 42 11.10 2.58 -3.12
CA THR A 42 11.29 3.77 -3.96
C THR A 42 10.15 3.90 -4.97
N LEU A 43 9.80 2.80 -5.66
CA LEU A 43 8.68 2.76 -6.59
C LEU A 43 7.37 3.12 -5.86
N LEU A 44 7.07 2.49 -4.73
CA LEU A 44 5.84 2.79 -3.96
C LEU A 44 5.79 4.26 -3.50
N ARG A 45 6.92 4.85 -3.08
CA ARG A 45 6.99 6.27 -2.69
C ARG A 45 6.68 7.20 -3.85
N MET A 46 7.07 6.86 -5.07
CA MET A 46 6.70 7.64 -6.26
C MET A 46 5.19 7.60 -6.51
N LEU A 47 4.55 6.44 -6.36
CA LEU A 47 3.12 6.30 -6.58
C LEU A 47 2.26 7.16 -5.63
N ILE A 48 2.77 7.53 -4.46
CA ILE A 48 2.10 8.44 -3.52
C ILE A 48 2.63 9.88 -3.59
N GLY A 49 3.51 10.19 -4.55
CA GLY A 49 4.12 11.50 -4.69
C GLY A 49 5.00 11.91 -3.49
N ALA A 50 5.61 10.93 -2.80
CA ALA A 50 6.60 11.17 -1.76
C ALA A 50 8.01 11.32 -2.34
N GLU A 51 8.23 10.73 -3.52
CA GLU A 51 9.45 10.86 -4.32
C GLU A 51 9.09 11.25 -5.75
N ARG A 52 10.02 11.91 -6.43
CA ARG A 52 9.93 12.19 -7.86
C ARG A 52 10.95 11.38 -8.63
N PRO A 53 10.61 10.88 -9.81
CA PRO A 53 11.62 10.30 -10.71
C PRO A 53 12.62 11.39 -11.14
N ASP A 54 13.84 10.97 -11.44
CA ASP A 54 14.84 11.84 -12.05
C ASP A 54 14.65 11.89 -13.57
N ASP A 55 14.10 10.81 -14.16
CA ASP A 55 13.70 10.73 -15.56
C ASP A 55 12.46 9.83 -15.71
N GLY A 56 11.70 10.03 -16.80
CA GLY A 56 10.48 9.30 -17.08
C GLY A 56 9.21 9.90 -16.46
N GLN A 57 8.12 9.16 -16.53
CA GLN A 57 6.80 9.61 -16.07
C GLN A 57 6.13 8.55 -15.20
N VAL A 58 5.38 9.01 -14.19
CA VAL A 58 4.61 8.16 -13.27
C VAL A 58 3.16 8.64 -13.28
N PHE A 59 2.25 7.78 -13.71
CA PHE A 59 0.82 8.06 -13.68
C PHE A 59 0.13 7.19 -12.64
N VAL A 60 -0.73 7.79 -11.85
CA VAL A 60 -1.62 7.11 -10.92
C VAL A 60 -3.02 7.68 -11.07
N TYR A 61 -3.99 6.82 -11.38
CA TYR A 61 -5.37 7.24 -11.63
C TYR A 61 -5.46 8.36 -12.68
N GLY A 62 -4.71 8.20 -13.78
CA GLY A 62 -4.65 9.17 -14.89
C GLY A 62 -3.92 10.48 -14.61
N LYS A 63 -3.34 10.66 -13.41
CA LYS A 63 -2.59 11.87 -13.05
C LYS A 63 -1.09 11.63 -13.12
N ASN A 64 -0.37 12.48 -13.86
CA ASN A 64 1.09 12.46 -13.83
C ASN A 64 1.60 12.97 -12.48
N VAL A 65 2.05 12.05 -11.63
CA VAL A 65 2.47 12.32 -10.24
C VAL A 65 3.71 13.22 -10.20
N ALA A 66 4.64 13.04 -11.15
CA ALA A 66 5.85 13.85 -11.23
C ALA A 66 5.55 15.34 -11.53
N ALA A 67 4.48 15.62 -12.26
CA ALA A 67 4.05 16.97 -12.62
C ALA A 67 3.12 17.64 -11.59
N LEU A 68 2.64 16.90 -10.57
CA LEU A 68 1.75 17.46 -9.55
C LEU A 68 2.45 18.57 -8.75
N LYS A 69 1.72 19.67 -8.52
CA LYS A 69 2.14 20.69 -7.56
C LYS A 69 2.00 20.15 -6.13
N GLN A 70 2.81 20.63 -5.21
CA GLN A 70 2.81 20.18 -3.81
C GLN A 70 1.42 20.23 -3.17
N ARG A 71 0.62 21.26 -3.49
CA ARG A 71 -0.77 21.41 -3.02
C ARG A 71 -1.75 20.36 -3.53
N ASP A 72 -1.40 19.65 -4.62
CA ASP A 72 -2.26 18.64 -5.25
C ASP A 72 -1.96 17.22 -4.77
N ILE A 73 -0.79 16.99 -4.17
CA ILE A 73 -0.39 15.70 -3.60
C ILE A 73 -1.39 15.16 -2.56
N PRO A 74 -1.95 15.96 -1.63
CA PRO A 74 -2.95 15.47 -0.69
C PRO A 74 -4.20 14.88 -1.38
N TYR A 75 -4.62 15.42 -2.52
CA TYR A 75 -5.77 14.89 -3.27
C TYR A 75 -5.47 13.55 -3.94
N LEU A 76 -4.22 13.34 -4.42
CA LEU A 76 -3.77 12.04 -4.88
C LEU A 76 -3.80 11.03 -3.72
N ARG A 77 -3.20 11.38 -2.57
CA ARG A 77 -3.11 10.50 -1.39
C ARG A 77 -4.45 10.10 -0.80
N ARG A 78 -5.52 10.89 -1.01
CA ARG A 78 -6.89 10.49 -0.64
C ARG A 78 -7.42 9.30 -1.44
N LYS A 79 -6.88 9.09 -2.65
CA LYS A 79 -7.25 7.99 -3.56
C LYS A 79 -6.36 6.76 -3.41
N VAL A 80 -5.24 6.89 -2.69
CA VAL A 80 -4.24 5.83 -2.50
C VAL A 80 -4.12 5.50 -1.03
N GLY A 81 -4.56 4.31 -0.63
CA GLY A 81 -4.29 3.77 0.69
C GLY A 81 -2.85 3.23 0.77
N THR A 82 -2.20 3.41 1.92
CA THR A 82 -0.84 2.89 2.13
C THR A 82 -0.74 2.14 3.44
N VAL A 83 -0.14 0.95 3.37
CA VAL A 83 0.25 0.13 4.51
C VAL A 83 1.77 0.07 4.54
N PHE A 84 2.38 0.51 5.63
CA PHE A 84 3.83 0.57 5.82
C PHE A 84 4.31 -0.60 6.66
N GLN A 85 5.55 -1.03 6.45
CA GLN A 85 6.20 -2.10 7.21
C GLN A 85 6.26 -1.80 8.72
N ASP A 86 6.49 -0.55 9.11
CA ASP A 86 6.66 -0.06 10.48
C ASP A 86 5.36 0.42 11.14
N PHE A 87 4.19 -0.04 10.67
CA PHE A 87 2.83 0.29 11.13
C PHE A 87 2.50 1.78 11.14
N ARG A 88 3.35 2.66 11.64
CA ARG A 88 3.16 4.11 11.82
C ARG A 88 1.87 4.45 12.54
N LEU A 89 1.51 3.65 13.53
CA LEU A 89 0.39 3.95 14.41
C LEU A 89 0.80 5.04 15.41
N LEU A 90 -0.14 5.93 15.70
CA LEU A 90 0.05 6.97 16.73
C LEU A 90 -0.13 6.32 18.10
N PRO A 91 0.94 6.16 18.92
CA PRO A 91 0.89 5.31 20.12
C PRO A 91 0.02 5.88 21.24
N LYS A 92 -0.19 7.21 21.24
CA LYS A 92 -1.01 7.94 22.23
C LYS A 92 -2.46 8.16 21.77
N LYS A 93 -2.85 7.58 20.65
CA LYS A 93 -4.20 7.67 20.08
C LYS A 93 -4.83 6.29 20.06
N THR A 94 -6.14 6.22 20.28
CA THR A 94 -6.87 4.96 20.21
C THR A 94 -6.81 4.33 18.80
N VAL A 95 -7.21 3.09 18.70
CA VAL A 95 -7.41 2.41 17.40
C VAL A 95 -8.40 3.22 16.55
N PHE A 96 -9.51 3.67 17.15
CA PHE A 96 -10.49 4.51 16.47
C PHE A 96 -9.86 5.79 15.92
N ASP A 97 -9.10 6.53 16.73
CA ASP A 97 -8.47 7.78 16.32
C ASP A 97 -7.43 7.58 15.21
N ASN A 98 -6.67 6.47 15.28
CA ASN A 98 -5.71 6.11 14.24
C ASN A 98 -6.38 5.90 12.89
N VAL A 99 -7.51 5.19 12.87
CA VAL A 99 -8.27 4.93 11.63
C VAL A 99 -9.04 6.16 11.18
N ALA A 100 -9.50 7.02 12.11
CA ALA A 100 -10.21 8.26 11.81
C ALA A 100 -9.33 9.34 11.16
N LEU A 101 -8.02 9.31 11.40
CA LEU A 101 -7.09 10.38 11.01
C LEU A 101 -7.22 10.82 9.53
N PRO A 102 -7.25 9.91 8.54
CA PRO A 102 -7.40 10.31 7.13
C PRO A 102 -8.72 11.05 6.84
N LEU A 103 -9.79 10.72 7.56
CA LEU A 103 -11.10 11.36 7.41
C LEU A 103 -11.13 12.74 8.08
N LEU A 104 -10.51 12.87 9.27
CA LEU A 104 -10.39 14.14 9.99
C LEU A 104 -9.65 15.19 9.16
N VAL A 105 -8.52 14.81 8.52
CA VAL A 105 -7.75 15.70 7.64
C VAL A 105 -8.55 16.17 6.43
N GLN A 106 -9.57 15.41 6.04
CA GLN A 106 -10.47 15.78 4.93
C GLN A 106 -11.66 16.62 5.35
N GLY A 107 -11.86 16.87 6.64
CA GLY A 107 -13.01 17.61 7.15
C GLY A 107 -14.34 16.84 7.07
N VAL A 108 -14.28 15.51 7.10
CA VAL A 108 -15.49 14.65 7.10
C VAL A 108 -16.27 14.87 8.39
N SER A 109 -17.60 14.81 8.31
CA SER A 109 -18.48 14.99 9.50
C SER A 109 -18.21 13.92 10.56
N THR A 110 -18.39 14.28 11.84
CA THR A 110 -18.20 13.34 12.97
C THR A 110 -19.08 12.09 12.83
N GLN A 111 -20.30 12.25 12.33
CA GLN A 111 -21.22 11.13 12.11
C GLN A 111 -20.70 10.16 11.06
N ASP A 112 -20.23 10.68 9.92
CA ASP A 112 -19.64 9.85 8.85
C ASP A 112 -18.32 9.22 9.28
N ILE A 113 -17.49 9.93 10.06
CA ILE A 113 -16.26 9.36 10.63
C ILE A 113 -16.61 8.13 11.48
N ARG A 114 -17.56 8.25 12.41
CA ARG A 114 -17.96 7.12 13.26
C ARG A 114 -18.41 5.92 12.43
N ARG A 115 -19.28 6.14 11.44
CA ARG A 115 -19.77 5.09 10.55
C ARG A 115 -18.64 4.43 9.77
N LYS A 116 -17.84 5.21 9.03
CA LYS A 116 -16.76 4.70 8.16
C LYS A 116 -15.65 3.99 8.95
N VAL A 117 -15.26 4.52 10.11
CA VAL A 117 -14.25 3.88 10.97
C VAL A 117 -14.77 2.55 11.50
N THR A 118 -16.02 2.49 11.97
CA THR A 118 -16.62 1.25 12.43
C THR A 118 -16.70 0.20 11.32
N GLU A 119 -17.12 0.59 10.11
CA GLU A 119 -17.15 -0.28 8.93
C GLU A 119 -15.73 -0.80 8.57
N ALA A 120 -14.71 0.09 8.58
CA ALA A 120 -13.33 -0.30 8.28
C ALA A 120 -12.76 -1.26 9.34
N LEU A 121 -12.97 -0.99 10.64
CA LEU A 121 -12.51 -1.86 11.74
C LEU A 121 -13.20 -3.23 11.71
N ARG A 122 -14.49 -3.26 11.39
CA ARG A 122 -15.25 -4.50 11.21
C ARG A 122 -14.75 -5.31 10.02
N ALA A 123 -14.45 -4.64 8.90
CA ALA A 123 -13.94 -5.28 7.69
C ALA A 123 -12.60 -5.99 7.91
N VAL A 124 -11.78 -5.53 8.87
CA VAL A 124 -10.50 -6.15 9.23
C VAL A 124 -10.56 -6.98 10.52
N GLY A 125 -11.74 -7.09 11.18
CA GLY A 125 -11.95 -7.96 12.34
C GLY A 125 -11.44 -7.43 13.68
N VAL A 126 -11.19 -6.11 13.84
CA VAL A 126 -10.68 -5.52 15.09
C VAL A 126 -11.59 -4.42 15.68
N GLU A 127 -12.90 -4.45 15.37
CA GLU A 127 -13.85 -3.47 15.88
C GLU A 127 -13.89 -3.47 17.43
N HIS A 128 -13.77 -4.64 18.06
CA HIS A 128 -13.77 -4.82 19.52
C HIS A 128 -12.57 -4.17 20.23
N LYS A 129 -11.54 -3.77 19.48
CA LYS A 129 -10.34 -3.09 19.99
C LYS A 129 -10.38 -1.57 19.82
N ARG A 130 -11.50 -1.00 19.32
CA ARG A 130 -11.62 0.39 18.86
C ARG A 130 -11.14 1.45 19.87
N ASP A 131 -11.38 1.21 21.15
CA ASP A 131 -11.07 2.16 22.23
C ASP A 131 -9.71 1.90 22.90
N GLN A 132 -8.98 0.87 22.45
CA GLN A 132 -7.66 0.51 22.95
C GLN A 132 -6.55 1.35 22.31
N LEU A 133 -5.40 1.43 22.99
CA LEU A 133 -4.18 2.03 22.43
C LEU A 133 -3.39 0.98 21.64
N PRO A 134 -2.64 1.36 20.60
CA PRO A 134 -1.84 0.43 19.79
C PRO A 134 -0.85 -0.42 20.60
N VAL A 135 -0.33 0.11 21.70
CA VAL A 135 0.68 -0.57 22.55
C VAL A 135 0.18 -1.87 23.19
N VAL A 136 -1.13 -2.03 23.37
CA VAL A 136 -1.71 -3.25 23.96
C VAL A 136 -2.19 -4.27 22.92
N LEU A 137 -1.99 -3.97 21.64
CA LEU A 137 -2.38 -4.84 20.54
C LEU A 137 -1.27 -5.80 20.16
N SER A 138 -1.62 -7.03 19.76
CA SER A 138 -0.69 -7.93 19.09
C SER A 138 -0.22 -7.36 17.75
N THR A 139 0.89 -7.86 17.22
CA THR A 139 1.45 -7.45 15.92
C THR A 139 0.42 -7.61 14.79
N GLY A 140 -0.31 -8.73 14.77
CA GLY A 140 -1.38 -8.96 13.78
C GLY A 140 -2.55 -7.99 13.91
N GLU A 141 -2.96 -7.64 15.14
CA GLU A 141 -4.00 -6.64 15.37
C GLU A 141 -3.53 -5.24 14.94
N GLN A 142 -2.28 -4.87 15.24
CA GLN A 142 -1.69 -3.60 14.77
C GLN A 142 -1.69 -3.53 13.24
N GLN A 143 -1.32 -4.61 12.55
CA GLN A 143 -1.35 -4.68 11.10
C GLN A 143 -2.78 -4.51 10.54
N ARG A 144 -3.76 -5.16 11.14
CA ARG A 144 -5.18 -5.00 10.77
C ARG A 144 -5.65 -3.55 10.95
N VAL A 145 -5.24 -2.87 12.02
CA VAL A 145 -5.52 -1.43 12.23
C VAL A 145 -4.88 -0.57 11.14
N CYS A 146 -3.64 -0.87 10.73
CA CYS A 146 -2.98 -0.18 9.62
C CYS A 146 -3.74 -0.35 8.31
N ILE A 147 -4.22 -1.56 8.03
CA ILE A 147 -5.05 -1.83 6.85
C ILE A 147 -6.38 -1.08 6.94
N ALA A 148 -7.06 -1.10 8.09
CA ALA A 148 -8.30 -0.34 8.30
C ALA A 148 -8.09 1.16 8.02
N ARG A 149 -7.00 1.76 8.54
CA ARG A 149 -6.62 3.16 8.28
C ARG A 149 -6.37 3.42 6.79
N ALA A 150 -5.77 2.47 6.09
CA ALA A 150 -5.49 2.62 4.67
C ALA A 150 -6.76 2.55 3.80
N ILE A 151 -7.77 1.77 4.20
CA ILE A 151 -8.99 1.57 3.41
C ILE A 151 -10.17 2.46 3.81
N VAL A 152 -10.11 3.18 4.95
CA VAL A 152 -11.24 3.95 5.50
C VAL A 152 -11.80 5.02 4.55
N ASN A 153 -10.97 5.51 3.62
CA ASN A 153 -11.36 6.47 2.58
C ASN A 153 -11.96 5.82 1.32
N GLY A 154 -12.05 4.50 1.24
CA GLY A 154 -12.41 3.81 0.01
C GLY A 154 -11.42 4.10 -1.14
N PRO A 155 -10.12 3.78 -0.97
CA PRO A 155 -9.12 4.10 -1.97
C PRO A 155 -9.33 3.28 -3.25
N VAL A 156 -8.92 3.85 -4.41
CA VAL A 156 -8.92 3.14 -5.70
C VAL A 156 -7.67 2.28 -5.89
N VAL A 157 -6.60 2.61 -5.16
CA VAL A 157 -5.33 1.86 -5.11
C VAL A 157 -4.93 1.65 -3.66
N LEU A 158 -4.53 0.44 -3.31
CA LEU A 158 -3.92 0.09 -2.03
C LEU A 158 -2.49 -0.39 -2.26
N LEU A 159 -1.53 0.31 -1.67
CA LEU A 159 -0.11 -0.02 -1.71
C LEU A 159 0.31 -0.57 -0.35
N ALA A 160 0.98 -1.71 -0.33
CA ALA A 160 1.50 -2.30 0.89
C ALA A 160 3.01 -2.58 0.74
N ASP A 161 3.82 -2.04 1.63
CA ASP A 161 5.28 -2.22 1.66
C ASP A 161 5.63 -3.20 2.79
N GLU A 162 6.03 -4.43 2.43
CA GLU A 162 6.37 -5.54 3.34
C GLU A 162 5.31 -5.77 4.45
N PRO A 163 4.01 -5.92 4.09
CA PRO A 163 2.94 -5.90 5.09
C PRO A 163 2.92 -7.12 6.01
N THR A 164 3.71 -8.14 5.73
CA THR A 164 3.75 -9.41 6.49
C THR A 164 5.14 -9.71 7.05
N GLY A 165 6.12 -8.81 6.88
CA GLY A 165 7.52 -9.04 7.23
C GLY A 165 7.80 -9.29 8.72
N ASN A 166 6.86 -8.96 9.63
CA ASN A 166 6.96 -9.15 11.08
C ASN A 166 5.89 -10.11 11.62
N LEU A 167 5.25 -10.91 10.75
CA LEU A 167 4.17 -11.82 11.11
C LEU A 167 4.59 -13.29 10.97
N ASP A 168 4.01 -14.14 11.78
CA ASP A 168 4.14 -15.59 11.59
C ASP A 168 3.37 -16.05 10.33
N PRO A 169 3.64 -17.28 9.84
CA PRO A 169 3.00 -17.78 8.60
C PRO A 169 1.46 -17.83 8.65
N GLY A 170 0.88 -18.09 9.81
CA GLY A 170 -0.58 -18.13 9.98
C GLY A 170 -1.19 -16.74 9.82
N LEU A 171 -0.66 -15.74 10.54
CA LEU A 171 -1.09 -14.35 10.42
C LEU A 171 -0.80 -13.79 9.02
N THR A 172 0.31 -14.19 8.39
CA THR A 172 0.62 -13.83 7.00
C THR A 172 -0.51 -14.24 6.06
N ALA A 173 -0.96 -15.50 6.16
CA ALA A 173 -2.06 -16.00 5.34
C ALA A 173 -3.35 -15.19 5.55
N GLU A 174 -3.70 -14.88 6.80
CA GLU A 174 -4.88 -14.08 7.12
C GLU A 174 -4.81 -12.65 6.53
N ILE A 175 -3.65 -12.01 6.59
CA ILE A 175 -3.44 -10.66 6.02
C ILE A 175 -3.53 -10.70 4.49
N ILE A 176 -2.98 -11.73 3.86
CA ILE A 176 -3.08 -11.89 2.41
C ILE A 176 -4.53 -12.11 1.97
N GLU A 177 -5.30 -12.93 2.68
CA GLU A 177 -6.74 -13.09 2.40
C GLU A 177 -7.50 -11.77 2.55
N LEU A 178 -7.15 -10.95 3.55
CA LEU A 178 -7.73 -9.62 3.70
C LEU A 178 -7.44 -8.71 2.50
N PHE A 179 -6.22 -8.71 1.96
CA PHE A 179 -5.90 -7.98 0.73
C PHE A 179 -6.68 -8.50 -0.47
N LYS A 180 -6.88 -9.82 -0.61
CA LYS A 180 -7.71 -10.42 -1.66
C LYS A 180 -9.17 -9.97 -1.55
N LEU A 181 -9.73 -9.93 -0.34
CA LEU A 181 -11.09 -9.43 -0.10
C LEU A 181 -11.25 -7.95 -0.46
N ILE A 182 -10.24 -7.12 -0.17
CA ILE A 182 -10.21 -5.70 -0.55
C ILE A 182 -10.15 -5.56 -2.07
N ASN A 183 -9.32 -6.36 -2.74
CA ASN A 183 -9.20 -6.38 -4.20
C ASN A 183 -10.51 -6.84 -4.87
N ALA A 184 -11.18 -7.86 -4.34
CA ALA A 184 -12.46 -8.36 -4.87
C ALA A 184 -13.58 -7.29 -4.84
N ARG A 185 -13.43 -6.23 -4.03
CA ARG A 185 -14.31 -5.06 -4.02
C ARG A 185 -13.95 -4.00 -5.05
N GLY A 186 -12.97 -4.28 -5.93
CA GLY A 186 -12.56 -3.40 -7.04
C GLY A 186 -11.37 -2.49 -6.76
N THR A 187 -10.76 -2.54 -5.58
CA THR A 187 -9.52 -1.81 -5.29
C THR A 187 -8.35 -2.46 -6.01
N THR A 188 -7.53 -1.69 -6.72
CA THR A 188 -6.24 -2.16 -7.24
C THR A 188 -5.27 -2.34 -6.09
N VAL A 189 -4.64 -3.51 -5.97
CA VAL A 189 -3.76 -3.84 -4.84
C VAL A 189 -2.34 -4.12 -5.34
N VAL A 190 -1.36 -3.44 -4.75
CA VAL A 190 0.07 -3.69 -5.00
C VAL A 190 0.73 -4.04 -3.67
N VAL A 191 1.21 -5.26 -3.53
CA VAL A 191 1.93 -5.73 -2.35
C VAL A 191 3.40 -5.91 -2.70
N ALA A 192 4.26 -5.08 -2.12
CA ALA A 192 5.71 -5.24 -2.22
C ALA A 192 6.19 -6.19 -1.12
N THR A 193 6.90 -7.24 -1.50
CA THR A 193 7.49 -8.19 -0.56
C THR A 193 8.70 -8.90 -1.17
N HIS A 194 9.50 -9.51 -0.32
CA HIS A 194 10.58 -10.41 -0.73
C HIS A 194 10.31 -11.87 -0.28
N ASP A 195 9.15 -12.13 0.35
CA ASP A 195 8.79 -13.42 0.90
C ASP A 195 8.20 -14.35 -0.19
N PRO A 196 8.90 -15.47 -0.54
CA PRO A 196 8.39 -16.45 -1.50
C PRO A 196 7.10 -17.15 -1.07
N GLN A 197 6.83 -17.24 0.24
CA GLN A 197 5.61 -17.86 0.76
C GLN A 197 4.37 -17.03 0.39
N VAL A 198 4.48 -15.70 0.43
CA VAL A 198 3.43 -14.80 -0.02
C VAL A 198 3.14 -15.01 -1.52
N MET A 199 4.19 -15.17 -2.34
CA MET A 199 4.03 -15.45 -3.78
C MET A 199 3.25 -16.75 -4.03
N ALA A 200 3.58 -17.82 -3.31
CA ALA A 200 2.89 -19.11 -3.45
C ALA A 200 1.41 -19.06 -3.05
N GLN A 201 1.06 -18.23 -2.06
CA GLN A 201 -0.32 -18.07 -1.56
C GLN A 201 -1.18 -17.18 -2.46
N VAL A 202 -0.59 -16.17 -3.09
CA VAL A 202 -1.35 -15.13 -3.81
C VAL A 202 -1.80 -15.62 -5.19
N LYS A 203 -0.97 -16.38 -5.93
CA LYS A 203 -1.25 -16.86 -7.29
C LYS A 203 -1.82 -15.75 -8.19
N ARG A 204 -1.10 -14.66 -8.32
CA ARG A 204 -1.45 -13.48 -9.10
C ARG A 204 -0.25 -13.02 -9.91
N ARG A 205 -0.41 -11.97 -10.70
CA ARG A 205 0.70 -11.38 -11.46
C ARG A 205 1.83 -10.96 -10.53
N VAL A 206 3.04 -11.41 -10.86
CA VAL A 206 4.26 -11.10 -10.12
C VAL A 206 5.15 -10.22 -11.00
N ILE A 207 5.50 -9.06 -10.48
CA ILE A 207 6.47 -8.14 -11.08
C ILE A 207 7.72 -8.21 -10.22
N THR A 208 8.84 -8.58 -10.81
CA THR A 208 10.11 -8.72 -10.08
C THR A 208 11.04 -7.56 -10.40
N LEU A 209 11.46 -6.82 -9.35
CA LEU A 209 12.53 -5.85 -9.41
C LEU A 209 13.86 -6.50 -9.01
N SER A 210 14.89 -6.30 -9.83
CA SER A 210 16.26 -6.72 -9.54
C SER A 210 17.20 -5.55 -9.84
N GLN A 211 17.92 -5.07 -8.82
CA GLN A 211 18.88 -3.96 -8.95
C GLN A 211 18.31 -2.74 -9.71
N GLY A 212 17.06 -2.38 -9.40
CA GLY A 212 16.38 -1.24 -9.98
C GLY A 212 15.79 -1.45 -11.38
N THR A 213 15.89 -2.64 -11.96
CA THR A 213 15.32 -2.99 -13.26
C THR A 213 14.21 -4.02 -13.13
N LEU A 214 13.29 -4.07 -14.10
CA LEU A 214 12.31 -5.16 -14.17
C LEU A 214 12.94 -6.42 -14.73
N ALA A 215 12.78 -7.55 -14.04
CA ALA A 215 13.01 -8.84 -14.60
C ALA A 215 11.87 -9.21 -15.58
N PRO A 216 12.08 -10.18 -16.51
CA PRO A 216 11.00 -10.70 -17.33
C PRO A 216 9.81 -11.13 -16.47
N GLU A 217 8.60 -10.78 -16.89
CA GLU A 217 7.39 -11.08 -16.14
C GLU A 217 7.19 -12.58 -15.97
N GLN A 218 6.92 -13.00 -14.73
CA GLN A 218 6.52 -14.37 -14.42
C GLN A 218 5.03 -14.38 -14.11
N TRP A 219 4.25 -15.10 -14.90
CA TRP A 219 2.85 -15.40 -14.60
C TRP A 219 2.77 -16.66 -13.75
N VAL A 220 2.26 -16.55 -12.53
CA VAL A 220 1.92 -17.72 -11.72
C VAL A 220 0.45 -18.04 -11.99
N PRO A 221 0.15 -19.14 -12.72
CA PRO A 221 -1.24 -19.48 -13.03
C PRO A 221 -2.03 -19.74 -11.76
N ALA A 222 -3.31 -19.40 -11.84
CA ALA A 222 -4.29 -19.53 -10.75
C ALA A 222 -4.53 -21.00 -10.35
#